data_2d00ca4733c5463b5d6d2ff395582efe
#
_entry.id   2d00ca4733c5463b5d6d2ff395582efe
#
_cell.length_a   1.000
_cell.length_b   1.000
_cell.length_c   1.000
_cell.angle_alpha   90.00
_cell.angle_beta   90.00
_cell.angle_gamma   90.00
#
_symmetry.space_group_name_H-M   'P 1'
#
loop_
_entity.id
_entity.type
_entity.pdbx_description
1 polymer ?
#
loop_
_entity_poly.entity_id
_entity_poly.type
_entity_poly.pdbx_seq_one_letter_code
_entity_poly.pdbx_strand_id
1 'polypeptide(L)'
;MTIYESQKNKIVLSDVMDYIKTIPEKSIDLIIADPPYFQVYGEFDFVFKNEKEYVEWCKKWLSECKRILKDTGTLILYGSLGKRQITFARIAIMIEDEEMFLRQNWITQRNTRGIGTKTNYMSAREDILFLTKTKNYTFNIPYLEEKSERKDLGSNGKLRKNKFKRVSNVWYDIAEASQSSIERCEHPTVKAQKICDRIILTHSNENDNIFVPFIGSGSEFISAIKKNRNIIGCEIEKKYVKLSLERIKKMTGVEFDEMDENK
;
A
#
# COMPACT_ATOMS: atom_id res chain seq x y z
N MET A 1 13.75 15.42 -13.20
CA MET A 1 13.23 14.71 -11.98
C MET A 1 13.48 15.63 -10.79
N THR A 2 12.46 15.96 -9.99
CA THR A 2 12.67 16.80 -8.79
C THR A 2 12.64 15.89 -7.56
N ILE A 3 13.62 16.05 -6.68
CA ILE A 3 13.81 15.20 -5.50
C ILE A 3 13.63 16.04 -4.24
N TYR A 4 12.87 15.53 -3.28
CA TYR A 4 12.68 16.08 -1.95
C TYR A 4 13.21 15.08 -0.93
N GLU A 5 14.17 15.49 -0.09
CA GLU A 5 14.83 14.60 0.88
C GLU A 5 14.74 15.10 2.31
N SER A 6 14.60 14.18 3.24
CA SER A 6 14.75 14.43 4.67
C SER A 6 15.36 13.21 5.33
N GLN A 7 16.59 13.32 5.79
CA GLN A 7 17.37 12.22 6.37
C GLN A 7 17.45 11.01 5.41
N LYS A 8 16.69 9.93 5.72
CA LYS A 8 16.64 8.69 4.92
C LYS A 8 15.34 8.57 4.10
N ASN A 9 14.51 9.62 4.09
CA ASN A 9 13.23 9.63 3.41
C ASN A 9 13.33 10.45 2.13
N LYS A 10 12.70 9.97 1.05
CA LYS A 10 12.81 10.60 -0.26
C LYS A 10 11.47 10.56 -1.00
N ILE A 11 11.02 11.71 -1.47
CA ILE A 11 9.89 11.88 -2.38
C ILE A 11 10.42 12.36 -3.73
N VAL A 12 10.01 11.70 -4.80
CA VAL A 12 10.46 12.03 -6.15
C VAL A 12 9.28 12.38 -7.04
N LEU A 13 9.31 13.56 -7.63
CA LEU A 13 8.39 13.95 -8.70
C LEU A 13 8.85 13.30 -10.01
N SER A 14 8.26 12.18 -10.36
CA SER A 14 8.62 11.38 -11.54
C SER A 14 7.54 10.37 -11.87
N ASP A 15 7.53 9.90 -13.13
CA ASP A 15 6.84 8.66 -13.48
C ASP A 15 7.51 7.46 -12.78
N VAL A 16 6.69 6.53 -12.29
CA VAL A 16 7.18 5.31 -11.62
C VAL A 16 8.07 4.48 -12.54
N MET A 17 7.75 4.41 -13.83
CA MET A 17 8.51 3.62 -14.82
C MET A 17 9.93 4.14 -15.04
N ASP A 18 10.17 5.42 -14.79
CA ASP A 18 11.49 6.01 -14.87
C ASP A 18 12.24 5.88 -13.55
N TYR A 19 11.58 6.25 -12.45
CA TYR A 19 12.26 6.26 -11.15
C TYR A 19 12.59 4.87 -10.64
N ILE A 20 11.72 3.88 -10.78
CA ILE A 20 11.92 2.53 -10.23
C ILE A 20 13.18 1.85 -10.76
N LYS A 21 13.60 2.18 -12.00
CA LYS A 21 14.83 1.66 -12.62
C LYS A 21 16.10 2.16 -11.93
N THR A 22 16.04 3.29 -11.23
CA THR A 22 17.17 3.86 -10.50
C THR A 22 17.40 3.19 -9.14
N ILE A 23 16.40 2.47 -8.63
CA ILE A 23 16.47 1.79 -7.34
C ILE A 23 17.30 0.52 -7.48
N PRO A 24 18.32 0.30 -6.61
CA PRO A 24 19.16 -0.90 -6.66
C PRO A 24 18.35 -2.19 -6.50
N GLU A 25 18.80 -3.26 -7.15
CA GLU A 25 18.25 -4.60 -6.98
C GLU A 25 18.34 -5.05 -5.52
N LYS A 26 17.29 -5.76 -5.04
CA LYS A 26 17.23 -6.35 -3.68
C LYS A 26 17.54 -5.36 -2.55
N SER A 27 17.08 -4.13 -2.68
CA SER A 27 17.33 -3.05 -1.70
C SER A 27 16.12 -2.71 -0.82
N ILE A 28 14.92 -3.13 -1.21
CA ILE A 28 13.64 -2.79 -0.59
C ILE A 28 13.09 -3.97 0.23
N ASP A 29 12.65 -3.70 1.46
CA ASP A 29 12.06 -4.69 2.36
C ASP A 29 10.53 -4.78 2.19
N LEU A 30 9.87 -3.66 1.96
CA LEU A 30 8.43 -3.58 1.79
C LEU A 30 8.07 -2.63 0.64
N ILE A 31 7.22 -3.08 -0.27
CA ILE A 31 6.59 -2.23 -1.28
C ILE A 31 5.11 -2.11 -0.94
N ILE A 32 4.57 -0.88 -0.92
CA ILE A 32 3.15 -0.61 -0.75
C ILE A 32 2.67 0.12 -1.99
N ALA A 33 1.92 -0.56 -2.85
CA ALA A 33 1.48 -0.06 -4.13
C ALA A 33 -0.04 0.11 -4.17
N ASP A 34 -0.49 1.36 -4.33
CA ASP A 34 -1.89 1.73 -4.59
C ASP A 34 -1.95 2.43 -5.96
N PRO A 35 -1.86 1.67 -7.07
CA PRO A 35 -1.84 2.24 -8.42
C PRO A 35 -3.18 2.89 -8.76
N PRO A 36 -3.25 3.78 -9.78
CA PRO A 36 -4.51 4.16 -10.37
C PRO A 36 -5.27 2.90 -10.81
N TYR A 37 -6.59 2.84 -10.52
CA TYR A 37 -7.41 1.69 -10.89
C TYR A 37 -8.02 1.90 -12.28
N PHE A 38 -8.20 0.83 -13.03
CA PHE A 38 -8.79 0.96 -14.37
C PHE A 38 -10.27 1.34 -14.29
N GLN A 39 -10.60 2.57 -14.73
CA GLN A 39 -11.97 3.10 -14.85
C GLN A 39 -12.84 3.00 -13.59
N VAL A 40 -12.27 3.27 -12.42
CA VAL A 40 -12.98 3.19 -11.13
C VAL A 40 -13.34 4.56 -10.59
N TYR A 41 -12.36 5.46 -10.37
CA TYR A 41 -12.57 6.74 -9.72
C TYR A 41 -11.44 7.74 -10.03
N GLY A 42 -11.82 8.99 -10.39
CA GLY A 42 -10.86 10.05 -10.67
C GLY A 42 -10.29 10.03 -12.09
N GLU A 43 -9.73 11.14 -12.53
CA GLU A 43 -9.21 11.31 -13.90
C GLU A 43 -8.03 10.37 -14.19
N PHE A 44 -7.19 10.10 -13.17
CA PHE A 44 -6.04 9.23 -13.29
C PHE A 44 -6.40 7.76 -13.57
N ASP A 45 -7.63 7.33 -13.26
CA ASP A 45 -8.12 5.97 -13.56
C ASP A 45 -8.56 5.80 -15.02
N PHE A 46 -8.65 6.88 -15.80
CA PHE A 46 -9.17 6.88 -17.17
C PHE A 46 -8.10 7.16 -18.25
N VAL A 47 -6.82 7.09 -17.90
CA VAL A 47 -5.71 7.35 -18.83
C VAL A 47 -5.45 6.20 -19.80
N PHE A 48 -5.88 4.98 -19.49
CA PHE A 48 -5.68 3.80 -20.33
C PHE A 48 -6.87 3.59 -21.27
N LYS A 49 -6.60 3.30 -22.55
CA LYS A 49 -7.63 3.11 -23.57
C LYS A 49 -8.46 1.84 -23.36
N ASN A 50 -7.83 0.80 -22.84
CA ASN A 50 -8.46 -0.50 -22.59
C ASN A 50 -7.79 -1.27 -21.46
N GLU A 51 -8.46 -2.30 -20.96
CA GLU A 51 -8.00 -3.12 -19.85
C GLU A 51 -6.68 -3.84 -20.15
N LYS A 52 -6.47 -4.27 -21.39
CA LYS A 52 -5.24 -4.96 -21.79
C LYS A 52 -4.02 -4.05 -21.65
N GLU A 53 -4.12 -2.82 -22.12
CA GLU A 53 -3.06 -1.81 -21.98
C GLU A 53 -2.72 -1.55 -20.53
N TYR A 54 -3.73 -1.43 -19.66
CA TYR A 54 -3.54 -1.26 -18.22
C TYR A 54 -2.85 -2.47 -17.58
N VAL A 55 -3.27 -3.70 -17.90
CA VAL A 55 -2.64 -4.92 -17.36
C VAL A 55 -1.19 -5.04 -17.82
N GLU A 56 -0.88 -4.72 -19.08
CA GLU A 56 0.50 -4.69 -19.58
C GLU A 56 1.37 -3.63 -18.90
N TRP A 57 0.80 -2.46 -18.59
CA TRP A 57 1.48 -1.44 -17.79
C TRP A 57 1.74 -1.94 -16.38
N CYS A 58 0.76 -2.59 -15.73
CA CYS A 58 0.93 -3.21 -14.42
C CYS A 58 2.04 -4.26 -14.43
N LYS A 59 2.09 -5.13 -15.44
CA LYS A 59 3.13 -6.15 -15.59
C LYS A 59 4.53 -5.53 -15.58
N LYS A 60 4.73 -4.41 -16.26
CA LYS A 60 6.05 -3.74 -16.38
C LYS A 60 6.57 -3.24 -15.02
N TRP A 61 5.79 -2.44 -14.30
CA TRP A 61 6.26 -1.91 -13.02
C TRP A 61 6.27 -2.99 -11.92
N LEU A 62 5.41 -4.00 -11.98
CA LEU A 62 5.48 -5.16 -11.08
C LEU A 62 6.75 -5.99 -11.28
N SER A 63 7.23 -6.13 -12.52
CA SER A 63 8.51 -6.78 -12.82
C SER A 63 9.69 -6.03 -12.16
N GLU A 64 9.68 -4.70 -12.23
CA GLU A 64 10.67 -3.88 -11.54
C GLU A 64 10.52 -3.97 -10.00
N CYS A 65 9.29 -4.03 -9.47
CA CYS A 65 9.06 -4.29 -8.06
C CYS A 65 9.71 -5.63 -7.63
N LYS A 66 9.59 -6.69 -8.44
CA LYS A 66 10.24 -7.98 -8.18
C LYS A 66 11.77 -7.84 -8.15
N ARG A 67 12.36 -7.03 -9.04
CA ARG A 67 13.80 -6.79 -9.10
C ARG A 67 14.31 -6.10 -7.83
N ILE A 68 13.68 -4.99 -7.43
CA ILE A 68 14.15 -4.17 -6.30
C ILE A 68 13.83 -4.78 -4.94
N LEU A 69 12.83 -5.67 -4.85
CA LEU A 69 12.42 -6.30 -3.61
C LEU A 69 13.48 -7.32 -3.15
N LYS A 70 13.84 -7.31 -1.86
CA LYS A 70 14.68 -8.33 -1.23
C LYS A 70 14.01 -9.70 -1.30
N ASP A 71 14.77 -10.77 -1.15
CA ASP A 71 14.21 -12.14 -1.15
C ASP A 71 13.30 -12.40 0.06
N THR A 72 13.50 -11.65 1.16
CA THR A 72 12.64 -11.64 2.36
C THR A 72 11.54 -10.57 2.31
N GLY A 73 11.46 -9.81 1.23
CA GLY A 73 10.59 -8.65 1.11
C GLY A 73 9.14 -9.00 0.77
N THR A 74 8.27 -8.04 1.03
CA THR A 74 6.82 -8.12 0.80
C THR A 74 6.36 -7.02 -0.15
N LEU A 75 5.45 -7.36 -1.07
CA LEU A 75 4.66 -6.41 -1.85
C LEU A 75 3.20 -6.47 -1.39
N ILE A 76 2.67 -5.34 -0.97
CA ILE A 76 1.26 -5.11 -0.71
C ILE A 76 0.68 -4.34 -1.90
N LEU A 77 -0.24 -4.97 -2.61
CA LEU A 77 -0.85 -4.41 -3.81
C LEU A 77 -2.33 -4.18 -3.57
N TYR A 78 -2.74 -2.92 -3.57
CA TYR A 78 -4.14 -2.53 -3.51
C TYR A 78 -4.82 -2.66 -4.87
N GLY A 79 -6.14 -2.90 -4.84
CA GLY A 79 -6.95 -2.93 -6.05
C GLY A 79 -8.45 -2.95 -5.77
N SER A 80 -9.20 -2.72 -6.83
CA SER A 80 -10.66 -2.78 -6.81
C SER A 80 -11.16 -3.61 -7.98
N LEU A 81 -12.25 -4.34 -7.76
CA LEU A 81 -12.88 -5.10 -8.84
C LEU A 81 -13.64 -4.23 -9.84
N GLY A 82 -13.80 -2.91 -9.57
CA GLY A 82 -14.60 -2.05 -10.43
C GLY A 82 -16.09 -2.41 -10.45
N LYS A 83 -16.87 -1.67 -11.25
CA LYS A 83 -18.33 -1.89 -11.36
C LYS A 83 -18.72 -2.98 -12.36
N ARG A 84 -17.94 -3.14 -13.43
CA ARG A 84 -18.25 -4.04 -14.56
C ARG A 84 -17.08 -4.92 -14.98
N GLN A 85 -15.89 -4.63 -14.48
CA GLN A 85 -14.65 -5.31 -14.88
C GLN A 85 -14.01 -5.96 -13.65
N ILE A 86 -13.36 -7.08 -13.87
CA ILE A 86 -12.64 -7.83 -12.85
C ILE A 86 -11.13 -7.61 -12.98
N THR A 87 -10.72 -6.39 -13.32
CA THR A 87 -9.34 -6.04 -13.67
C THR A 87 -8.33 -6.44 -12.60
N PHE A 88 -8.65 -6.21 -11.32
CA PHE A 88 -7.76 -6.63 -10.24
C PHE A 88 -7.57 -8.15 -10.17
N ALA A 89 -8.62 -8.93 -10.43
CA ALA A 89 -8.50 -10.39 -10.53
C ALA A 89 -7.64 -10.81 -11.75
N ARG A 90 -7.72 -10.08 -12.88
CA ARG A 90 -6.84 -10.33 -14.05
C ARG A 90 -5.38 -10.04 -13.72
N ILE A 91 -5.10 -8.99 -12.96
CA ILE A 91 -3.74 -8.70 -12.47
C ILE A 91 -3.27 -9.83 -11.56
N ALA A 92 -4.11 -10.32 -10.64
CA ALA A 92 -3.77 -11.42 -9.76
C ALA A 92 -3.44 -12.72 -10.54
N ILE A 93 -4.25 -13.04 -11.54
CA ILE A 93 -4.02 -14.19 -12.45
C ILE A 93 -2.70 -14.00 -13.23
N MET A 94 -2.48 -12.83 -13.81
CA MET A 94 -1.24 -12.51 -14.53
C MET A 94 -0.01 -12.67 -13.63
N ILE A 95 -0.08 -12.23 -12.36
CA ILE A 95 1.01 -12.39 -11.39
C ILE A 95 1.31 -13.88 -11.14
N GLU A 96 0.28 -14.73 -11.04
CA GLU A 96 0.43 -16.18 -10.85
C GLU A 96 0.94 -16.88 -12.11
N ASP A 97 0.35 -16.62 -13.28
CA ASP A 97 0.71 -17.22 -14.55
C ASP A 97 2.15 -16.90 -15.00
N GLU A 98 2.62 -15.70 -14.68
CA GLU A 98 4.00 -15.25 -14.97
C GLU A 98 4.98 -15.57 -13.83
N GLU A 99 4.55 -16.30 -12.80
CA GLU A 99 5.36 -16.65 -11.63
C GLU A 99 6.11 -15.44 -11.03
N MET A 100 5.45 -14.28 -11.02
CA MET A 100 6.10 -13.04 -10.57
C MET A 100 6.32 -13.02 -9.08
N PHE A 101 5.31 -13.42 -8.29
CA PHE A 101 5.32 -13.46 -6.84
C PHE A 101 4.54 -14.65 -6.31
N LEU A 102 4.83 -15.03 -5.06
CA LEU A 102 4.04 -16.00 -4.30
C LEU A 102 2.89 -15.24 -3.60
N ARG A 103 1.65 -15.53 -3.95
CA ARG A 103 0.49 -14.97 -3.26
C ARG A 103 0.30 -15.64 -1.90
N GLN A 104 0.55 -14.90 -0.83
CA GLN A 104 0.37 -15.38 0.55
C GLN A 104 -1.08 -15.24 1.00
N ASN A 105 -1.76 -14.14 0.60
CA ASN A 105 -3.15 -13.92 0.94
C ASN A 105 -3.84 -12.95 -0.03
N TRP A 106 -5.16 -13.03 -0.06
CA TRP A 106 -6.07 -12.01 -0.59
C TRP A 106 -6.83 -11.44 0.59
N ILE A 107 -6.61 -10.17 0.88
CA ILE A 107 -7.20 -9.47 2.01
C ILE A 107 -8.34 -8.60 1.48
N THR A 108 -9.48 -8.63 2.16
CA THR A 108 -10.61 -7.73 1.89
C THR A 108 -10.74 -6.75 3.05
N GLN A 109 -10.59 -5.47 2.77
CA GLN A 109 -10.86 -4.41 3.71
C GLN A 109 -12.31 -3.94 3.52
N ARG A 110 -13.08 -3.89 4.61
CA ARG A 110 -14.41 -3.34 4.61
C ARG A 110 -14.37 -1.81 4.67
N ASN A 111 -15.01 -1.17 3.73
CA ASN A 111 -15.29 0.26 3.76
C ASN A 111 -16.59 0.50 4.54
N THR A 112 -16.63 1.51 5.40
CA THR A 112 -17.81 1.83 6.21
C THR A 112 -18.90 2.52 5.40
N ARG A 113 -18.53 3.17 4.30
CA ARG A 113 -19.43 3.84 3.36
C ARG A 113 -19.41 3.09 2.02
N GLY A 114 -20.41 2.28 1.81
CA GLY A 114 -20.59 1.62 0.52
C GLY A 114 -21.27 2.55 -0.50
N ILE A 115 -20.93 2.37 -1.77
CA ILE A 115 -21.64 2.96 -2.91
C ILE A 115 -22.61 1.89 -3.41
N GLY A 116 -23.90 2.16 -3.33
CA GLY A 116 -24.94 1.24 -3.74
C GLY A 116 -25.92 1.85 -4.73
N THR A 117 -26.71 1.01 -5.33
CA THR A 117 -27.85 1.36 -6.17
C THR A 117 -29.13 0.72 -5.61
N LYS A 118 -30.29 1.15 -6.10
CA LYS A 118 -31.56 0.52 -5.70
C LYS A 118 -31.71 -0.95 -6.15
N THR A 119 -30.87 -1.39 -7.09
CA THR A 119 -30.97 -2.70 -7.76
C THR A 119 -29.76 -3.60 -7.52
N ASN A 120 -28.83 -3.20 -6.65
CA ASN A 120 -27.64 -4.01 -6.36
C ASN A 120 -27.15 -3.80 -4.93
N TYR A 121 -26.34 -4.75 -4.43
CA TYR A 121 -25.68 -4.62 -3.15
C TYR A 121 -24.70 -3.44 -3.12
N MET A 122 -24.54 -2.85 -1.94
CA MET A 122 -23.54 -1.79 -1.74
C MET A 122 -22.12 -2.34 -1.90
N SER A 123 -21.32 -1.71 -2.76
CA SER A 123 -19.89 -1.96 -2.82
C SER A 123 -19.22 -1.30 -1.63
N ALA A 124 -18.75 -2.08 -0.68
CA ALA A 124 -18.19 -1.62 0.58
C ALA A 124 -16.87 -2.35 0.90
N ARG A 125 -16.04 -2.58 -0.11
CA ARG A 125 -14.76 -3.25 0.08
C ARG A 125 -13.67 -2.69 -0.82
N GLU A 126 -12.45 -2.86 -0.36
CA GLU A 126 -11.22 -2.72 -1.13
C GLU A 126 -10.44 -4.03 -1.00
N ASP A 127 -9.78 -4.45 -2.05
CA ASP A 127 -9.04 -5.70 -2.08
C ASP A 127 -7.54 -5.42 -2.04
N ILE A 128 -6.78 -6.31 -1.38
CA ILE A 128 -5.34 -6.19 -1.21
C ILE A 128 -4.71 -7.56 -1.45
N LEU A 129 -3.71 -7.64 -2.32
CA LEU A 129 -2.88 -8.82 -2.44
C LEU A 129 -1.66 -8.69 -1.53
N PHE A 130 -1.44 -9.71 -0.70
CA PHE A 130 -0.21 -9.91 0.04
C PHE A 130 0.67 -10.86 -0.75
N LEU A 131 1.75 -10.34 -1.28
CA LEU A 131 2.66 -11.00 -2.22
C LEU A 131 4.08 -11.03 -1.65
N THR A 132 4.80 -12.12 -1.87
CA THR A 132 6.19 -12.27 -1.45
C THR A 132 7.04 -12.82 -2.58
N LYS A 133 8.35 -12.58 -2.52
CA LYS A 133 9.27 -13.09 -3.51
C LYS A 133 9.64 -14.55 -3.24
N THR A 134 9.73 -14.92 -1.98
CA THR A 134 10.07 -16.29 -1.51
C THR A 134 9.15 -16.73 -0.37
N LYS A 135 9.32 -17.95 0.10
CA LYS A 135 8.61 -18.48 1.30
C LYS A 135 9.18 -17.92 2.62
N ASN A 136 10.37 -17.32 2.58
CA ASN A 136 11.01 -16.68 3.75
C ASN A 136 10.80 -15.19 3.68
N TYR A 137 9.92 -14.63 4.49
CA TYR A 137 9.54 -13.21 4.48
C TYR A 137 9.28 -12.68 5.89
N THR A 138 9.39 -11.37 6.05
CA THR A 138 9.08 -10.69 7.30
C THR A 138 7.59 -10.67 7.55
N PHE A 139 7.15 -11.22 8.69
CA PHE A 139 5.75 -11.19 9.10
C PHE A 139 5.62 -11.09 10.61
N ASN A 140 5.37 -9.90 11.12
CA ASN A 140 5.09 -9.64 12.53
C ASN A 140 3.59 -9.82 12.77
N ILE A 141 3.20 -10.83 13.53
CA ILE A 141 1.79 -11.22 13.69
C ILE A 141 0.95 -10.07 14.25
N PRO A 142 -0.03 -9.53 13.50
CA PRO A 142 -0.88 -8.46 13.98
C PRO A 142 -2.02 -8.99 14.84
N TYR A 143 -2.36 -8.25 15.90
CA TYR A 143 -3.46 -8.54 16.79
C TYR A 143 -4.42 -7.35 16.86
N LEU A 144 -5.72 -7.65 17.09
CA LEU A 144 -6.73 -6.65 17.40
C LEU A 144 -6.59 -6.19 18.86
N GLU A 145 -7.14 -5.03 19.19
CA GLU A 145 -7.28 -4.60 20.59
C GLU A 145 -8.32 -5.43 21.36
N GLU A 146 -9.16 -6.16 20.62
CA GLU A 146 -10.21 -7.01 21.16
C GLU A 146 -9.65 -8.30 21.72
N LYS A 147 -10.02 -8.62 22.98
CA LYS A 147 -9.62 -9.87 23.62
C LYS A 147 -10.28 -11.07 22.95
N SER A 148 -9.57 -12.17 22.89
CA SER A 148 -10.11 -13.43 22.40
C SER A 148 -11.08 -14.04 23.44
N GLU A 149 -12.30 -14.32 23.05
CA GLU A 149 -13.28 -15.06 23.89
C GLU A 149 -13.00 -16.56 23.95
N ARG A 150 -12.08 -17.06 23.13
CA ARG A 150 -11.71 -18.48 23.12
C ARG A 150 -10.92 -18.82 24.37
N LYS A 151 -11.22 -20.02 24.96
CA LYS A 151 -10.46 -20.60 26.06
C LYS A 151 -8.95 -20.52 25.79
N ASP A 152 -8.16 -20.26 26.81
CA ASP A 152 -6.72 -19.97 26.74
C ASP A 152 -5.83 -21.08 26.11
N LEU A 153 -6.43 -22.18 25.63
CA LEU A 153 -5.72 -23.28 24.99
C LEU A 153 -5.76 -23.18 23.45
N GLY A 154 -4.61 -23.30 22.83
CA GLY A 154 -4.49 -23.50 21.38
C GLY A 154 -4.96 -24.88 20.95
N SER A 155 -5.04 -25.13 19.63
CA SER A 155 -5.42 -26.43 19.07
C SER A 155 -4.51 -27.59 19.49
N ASN A 156 -3.32 -27.29 19.97
CA ASN A 156 -2.32 -28.25 20.50
C ASN A 156 -2.37 -28.42 22.03
N GLY A 157 -3.42 -27.93 22.70
CA GLY A 157 -3.60 -28.00 24.16
C GLY A 157 -2.69 -27.08 24.99
N LYS A 158 -1.83 -26.27 24.35
CA LYS A 158 -0.94 -25.34 25.05
C LYS A 158 -1.60 -23.99 25.28
N LEU A 159 -1.28 -23.32 26.38
CA LEU A 159 -1.72 -21.94 26.64
C LEU A 159 -1.34 -20.99 25.48
N ARG A 160 -2.27 -20.16 25.08
CA ARG A 160 -1.99 -19.12 24.08
C ARG A 160 -1.08 -18.06 24.64
N LYS A 161 -0.02 -17.73 23.89
CA LYS A 161 0.92 -16.65 24.26
C LYS A 161 0.27 -15.27 24.22
N ASN A 162 -0.78 -15.07 23.41
CA ASN A 162 -1.45 -13.79 23.29
C ASN A 162 -2.95 -13.91 23.56
N LYS A 163 -3.48 -13.00 24.39
CA LYS A 163 -4.88 -12.93 24.81
C LYS A 163 -5.79 -12.19 23.78
N PHE A 164 -5.20 -11.54 22.78
CA PHE A 164 -5.91 -10.77 21.80
C PHE A 164 -6.26 -11.60 20.54
N LYS A 165 -7.31 -11.20 19.86
CA LYS A 165 -7.69 -11.81 18.58
C LYS A 165 -6.64 -11.51 17.52
N ARG A 166 -6.21 -12.52 16.77
CA ARG A 166 -5.34 -12.33 15.61
C ARG A 166 -6.14 -11.68 14.48
N VAL A 167 -5.53 -10.74 13.78
CA VAL A 167 -6.11 -10.14 12.57
C VAL A 167 -6.32 -11.21 11.50
N SER A 168 -7.51 -11.23 10.91
CA SER A 168 -7.84 -12.11 9.77
C SER A 168 -7.54 -11.41 8.44
N ASN A 169 -7.86 -12.08 7.33
CA ASN A 169 -7.79 -11.49 6.00
C ASN A 169 -9.08 -10.72 5.61
N VAL A 170 -10.00 -10.55 6.53
CA VAL A 170 -11.14 -9.64 6.38
C VAL A 170 -11.00 -8.55 7.43
N TRP A 171 -10.67 -7.34 6.99
CA TRP A 171 -10.44 -6.19 7.86
C TRP A 171 -11.73 -5.37 7.98
N TYR A 172 -12.36 -5.42 9.13
CA TYR A 172 -13.62 -4.72 9.44
C TYR A 172 -13.49 -3.77 10.63
N ASP A 173 -12.34 -3.76 11.27
CA ASP A 173 -12.05 -3.04 12.52
C ASP A 173 -11.43 -1.66 12.29
N ILE A 174 -11.12 -1.29 11.05
CA ILE A 174 -10.56 0.00 10.68
C ILE A 174 -11.54 0.70 9.75
N ALA A 175 -12.03 1.85 10.20
CA ALA A 175 -12.84 2.74 9.36
C ALA A 175 -11.96 3.49 8.35
N GLU A 176 -12.55 3.88 7.23
CA GLU A 176 -11.93 4.79 6.27
C GLU A 176 -11.60 6.15 6.92
N ALA A 177 -10.65 6.88 6.33
CA ALA A 177 -10.43 8.28 6.70
C ALA A 177 -11.72 9.08 6.47
N SER A 178 -12.40 9.46 7.57
CA SER A 178 -13.66 10.20 7.47
C SER A 178 -13.44 11.62 6.93
N GLN A 179 -14.44 12.22 6.28
CA GLN A 179 -14.34 13.58 5.75
C GLN A 179 -14.07 14.65 6.82
N SER A 180 -14.44 14.36 8.07
CA SER A 180 -14.21 15.23 9.24
C SER A 180 -12.93 14.89 9.99
N SER A 181 -12.16 13.90 9.55
CA SER A 181 -10.93 13.47 10.21
C SER A 181 -9.77 14.41 9.88
N ILE A 182 -8.86 14.61 10.84
CA ILE A 182 -7.59 15.31 10.64
C ILE A 182 -6.70 14.65 9.56
N GLU A 183 -6.99 13.39 9.23
CA GLU A 183 -6.30 12.63 8.19
C GLU A 183 -6.74 13.04 6.78
N ARG A 184 -7.90 13.69 6.63
CA ARG A 184 -8.46 14.05 5.33
C ARG A 184 -7.70 15.23 4.71
N CYS A 185 -7.54 15.16 3.39
CA CYS A 185 -6.98 16.22 2.56
C CYS A 185 -7.70 16.23 1.21
N GLU A 186 -7.29 17.11 0.30
CA GLU A 186 -7.90 17.25 -1.04
C GLU A 186 -7.65 16.05 -1.98
N HIS A 187 -6.85 15.06 -1.57
CA HIS A 187 -6.68 13.84 -2.35
C HIS A 187 -7.99 13.00 -2.33
N PRO A 188 -8.46 12.49 -3.48
CA PRO A 188 -9.74 11.77 -3.56
C PRO A 188 -9.77 10.47 -2.77
N THR A 189 -8.65 9.77 -2.65
CA THR A 189 -8.55 8.44 -2.04
C THR A 189 -7.48 8.41 -0.94
N VAL A 190 -7.80 8.97 0.24
CA VAL A 190 -6.89 8.96 1.40
C VAL A 190 -7.00 7.63 2.13
N LYS A 191 -5.90 6.90 2.28
CA LYS A 191 -5.85 5.71 3.14
C LYS A 191 -5.87 6.09 4.62
N ALA A 192 -6.65 5.37 5.42
CA ALA A 192 -6.66 5.56 6.86
C ALA A 192 -5.30 5.22 7.49
N GLN A 193 -4.82 6.06 8.39
CA GLN A 193 -3.50 5.91 9.00
C GLN A 193 -3.33 4.55 9.69
N LYS A 194 -4.37 4.05 10.36
CA LYS A 194 -4.36 2.73 11.02
C LYS A 194 -4.13 1.56 10.05
N ILE A 195 -4.53 1.70 8.77
CA ILE A 195 -4.28 0.66 7.75
C ILE A 195 -2.81 0.66 7.36
N CYS A 196 -2.25 1.85 7.09
CA CYS A 196 -0.83 2.01 6.79
C CYS A 196 0.03 1.51 7.95
N ASP A 197 -0.33 1.86 9.19
CA ASP A 197 0.33 1.37 10.41
C ASP A 197 0.32 -0.17 10.50
N ARG A 198 -0.84 -0.80 10.25
CA ARG A 198 -0.97 -2.26 10.26
C ARG A 198 -0.04 -2.91 9.24
N ILE A 199 -0.05 -2.43 8.01
CA ILE A 199 0.79 -2.98 6.93
C ILE A 199 2.27 -2.84 7.27
N ILE A 200 2.70 -1.64 7.65
CA ILE A 200 4.11 -1.35 7.94
C ILE A 200 4.61 -2.17 9.12
N LEU A 201 3.85 -2.21 10.22
CA LEU A 201 4.24 -2.98 11.40
C LEU A 201 4.25 -4.49 11.15
N THR A 202 3.35 -5.00 10.30
CA THR A 202 3.27 -6.42 9.99
C THR A 202 4.40 -6.87 9.06
N HIS A 203 4.75 -6.07 8.06
CA HIS A 203 5.60 -6.50 6.95
C HIS A 203 6.99 -5.86 6.92
N SER A 204 7.36 -5.11 7.96
CA SER A 204 8.70 -4.52 8.10
C SER A 204 9.14 -4.42 9.54
N ASN A 205 10.45 -4.28 9.74
CA ASN A 205 11.10 -3.99 11.01
C ASN A 205 11.60 -2.54 11.03
N GLU A 206 12.05 -2.04 12.20
CA GLU A 206 12.67 -0.72 12.29
C GLU A 206 13.90 -0.63 11.39
N ASN A 207 14.09 0.52 10.75
CA ASN A 207 15.12 0.82 9.77
C ASN A 207 15.03 0.06 8.43
N ASP A 208 14.01 -0.78 8.22
CA ASP A 208 13.75 -1.37 6.90
C ASP A 208 13.40 -0.29 5.87
N ASN A 209 13.73 -0.57 4.60
CA ASN A 209 13.48 0.31 3.47
C ASN A 209 12.11 0.02 2.84
N ILE A 210 11.26 1.03 2.80
CA ILE A 210 9.94 0.96 2.19
C ILE A 210 9.94 1.73 0.88
N PHE A 211 9.30 1.17 -0.16
CA PHE A 211 9.05 1.87 -1.42
C PHE A 211 7.55 2.03 -1.67
N VAL A 212 7.15 3.25 -2.03
CA VAL A 212 5.76 3.60 -2.40
C VAL A 212 5.77 4.14 -3.83
N PRO A 213 5.43 3.32 -4.83
CA PRO A 213 5.46 3.71 -6.24
C PRO A 213 4.41 4.77 -6.63
N PHE A 214 3.38 4.96 -5.82
CA PHE A 214 2.28 5.91 -6.05
C PHE A 214 1.92 6.59 -4.73
N ILE A 215 2.56 7.74 -4.43
CA ILE A 215 2.49 8.38 -3.10
C ILE A 215 1.09 8.93 -2.79
N GLY A 216 0.45 9.57 -3.78
CA GLY A 216 -0.85 10.22 -3.61
C GLY A 216 -0.88 11.17 -2.41
N SER A 217 -1.60 10.80 -1.37
CA SER A 217 -1.76 11.62 -0.16
C SER A 217 -0.63 11.52 0.87
N GLY A 218 0.34 10.62 0.70
CA GLY A 218 1.47 10.41 1.62
C GLY A 218 1.12 9.71 2.94
N SER A 219 0.04 8.96 3.01
CA SER A 219 -0.38 8.26 4.25
C SER A 219 0.67 7.23 4.70
N GLU A 220 1.27 6.50 3.78
CA GLU A 220 2.32 5.50 4.02
C GLU A 220 3.60 6.16 4.58
N PHE A 221 3.96 7.35 4.06
CA PHE A 221 5.09 8.13 4.56
C PHE A 221 4.92 8.52 6.02
N ILE A 222 3.74 9.03 6.38
CA ILE A 222 3.43 9.40 7.77
C ILE A 222 3.59 8.21 8.71
N SER A 223 3.08 7.04 8.33
CA SER A 223 3.22 5.82 9.11
C SER A 223 4.67 5.35 9.20
N ALA A 224 5.39 5.31 8.08
CA ALA A 224 6.77 4.84 8.03
C ALA A 224 7.68 5.69 8.94
N ILE A 225 7.58 7.01 8.84
CA ILE A 225 8.35 7.96 9.65
C ILE A 225 8.05 7.76 11.14
N LYS A 226 6.76 7.71 11.51
CA LYS A 226 6.35 7.51 12.91
C LYS A 226 6.77 6.15 13.50
N LYS A 227 7.02 5.18 12.64
CA LYS A 227 7.42 3.82 13.05
C LYS A 227 8.92 3.55 12.82
N ASN A 228 9.74 4.56 12.57
CA ASN A 228 11.20 4.48 12.36
C ASN A 228 11.58 3.57 11.17
N ARG A 229 10.87 3.67 10.03
CA ARG A 229 11.26 3.06 8.77
C ARG A 229 11.83 4.11 7.83
N ASN A 230 12.73 3.68 6.95
CA ASN A 230 13.19 4.50 5.83
C ASN A 230 12.15 4.38 4.70
N ILE A 231 11.79 5.48 4.06
CA ILE A 231 10.79 5.44 3.01
C ILE A 231 11.17 6.28 1.82
N ILE A 232 11.03 5.69 0.65
CA ILE A 232 11.19 6.36 -0.63
C ILE A 232 9.94 6.13 -1.47
N GLY A 233 9.62 7.08 -2.34
CA GLY A 233 8.48 6.91 -3.24
C GLY A 233 8.48 7.96 -4.34
N CYS A 234 7.62 7.74 -5.34
CA CYS A 234 7.44 8.67 -6.43
C CYS A 234 5.96 9.00 -6.66
N GLU A 235 5.75 10.18 -7.24
CA GLU A 235 4.46 10.72 -7.61
C GLU A 235 4.63 11.50 -8.91
N ILE A 236 3.73 11.29 -9.86
CA ILE A 236 3.78 11.96 -11.15
C ILE A 236 3.16 13.36 -11.11
N GLU A 237 2.20 13.57 -10.22
CA GLU A 237 1.44 14.81 -10.11
C GLU A 237 2.07 15.78 -9.10
N LYS A 238 2.64 16.88 -9.58
CA LYS A 238 3.26 17.93 -8.73
C LYS A 238 2.32 18.41 -7.61
N LYS A 239 1.00 18.48 -7.88
CA LYS A 239 0.01 18.90 -6.86
C LYS A 239 -0.04 17.91 -5.69
N TYR A 240 0.06 16.61 -5.96
CA TYR A 240 0.04 15.57 -4.92
C TYR A 240 1.37 15.47 -4.17
N VAL A 241 2.50 15.75 -4.83
CA VAL A 241 3.79 15.90 -4.13
C VAL A 241 3.70 17.04 -3.09
N LYS A 242 3.23 18.21 -3.49
CA LYS A 242 3.06 19.34 -2.55
C LYS A 242 2.12 18.98 -1.39
N LEU A 243 0.96 18.40 -1.71
CA LEU A 243 -0.03 17.98 -0.72
C LEU A 243 0.56 16.96 0.27
N SER A 244 1.31 15.96 -0.22
CA SER A 244 1.94 14.96 0.64
C SER A 244 3.00 15.56 1.55
N LEU A 245 3.85 16.46 1.04
CA LEU A 245 4.88 17.15 1.82
C LEU A 245 4.26 17.97 2.98
N GLU A 246 3.24 18.79 2.67
CA GLU A 246 2.52 19.59 3.69
C GLU A 246 1.88 18.68 4.75
N ARG A 247 1.26 17.60 4.32
CA ARG A 247 0.59 16.67 5.21
C ARG A 247 1.58 15.90 6.09
N ILE A 248 2.70 15.45 5.53
CA ILE A 248 3.78 14.79 6.28
C ILE A 248 4.34 15.76 7.33
N LYS A 249 4.69 16.99 6.94
CA LYS A 249 5.16 18.03 7.88
C LYS A 249 4.17 18.23 9.03
N LYS A 250 2.88 18.43 8.71
CA LYS A 250 1.81 18.64 9.70
C LYS A 250 1.69 17.48 10.69
N MET A 251 1.83 16.23 10.22
CA MET A 251 1.53 15.04 11.03
C MET A 251 2.76 14.42 11.72
N THR A 252 3.96 14.72 11.25
CA THR A 252 5.20 14.14 11.77
C THR A 252 6.21 15.18 12.27
N GLY A 253 6.05 16.44 11.86
CA GLY A 253 7.05 17.51 12.11
C GLY A 253 8.26 17.42 11.17
N VAL A 254 8.33 16.44 10.27
CA VAL A 254 9.47 16.26 9.35
C VAL A 254 9.28 17.12 8.13
N GLU A 255 10.29 17.90 7.80
CA GLU A 255 10.39 18.72 6.58
C GLU A 255 11.32 18.06 5.58
N PHE A 256 11.06 18.29 4.30
CA PHE A 256 11.85 17.78 3.19
C PHE A 256 12.43 18.98 2.42
N ASP A 257 13.72 18.90 2.14
CA ASP A 257 14.40 19.88 1.33
C ASP A 257 14.35 19.49 -0.14
N GLU A 258 14.11 20.45 -1.02
CA GLU A 258 14.20 20.27 -2.47
C GLU A 258 15.66 20.19 -2.88
N MET A 259 16.05 19.11 -3.51
CA MET A 259 17.42 18.88 -3.95
C MET A 259 17.59 19.37 -5.39
N ASP A 260 18.52 20.29 -5.62
CA ASP A 260 18.93 20.72 -6.96
C ASP A 260 19.70 19.59 -7.66
N GLU A 261 19.22 19.14 -8.82
CA GLU A 261 19.91 18.14 -9.66
C GLU A 261 21.27 18.62 -10.21
N ASN A 262 21.67 19.88 -9.94
CA ASN A 262 22.88 20.53 -10.47
C ASN A 262 23.98 20.76 -9.43
N LYS A 263 23.97 20.04 -8.30
CA LYS A 263 25.09 20.07 -7.34
C LYS A 263 25.81 18.73 -7.22
#